data_d2eeee62a7968945a239978c64087a19
#
_entry.id   d2eeee62a7968945a239978c64087a19
#
_cell.length_a   1.000
_cell.length_b   1.000
_cell.length_c   1.000
_cell.angle_alpha   90.00
_cell.angle_beta   90.00
_cell.angle_gamma   90.00
#
_symmetry.space_group_name_H-M   'P 1'
#
loop_
_entity.id
_entity.type
_entity.pdbx_description
1 polymer ?
#
loop_
_entity_poly.entity_id
_entity_poly.type
_entity_poly.pdbx_seq_one_letter_code
_entity_poly.pdbx_strand_id
1 'polypeptide(L)'
;GNIALANKYIVEKVIQPLVIGEDPLNKEHIWQKVYNLLRDSGQKGMPIQALSGVDIALWDMLGKKTNSPLYQLVGGKCNDDVPVYGYGMMLQKKSVDELIPLFQEEAKQIKSKNFKAMKMKVGLGSKEDLKLIQAVRNSIGKDFKLMVDANHAYNLKDALYVGKGLDELDIYWFEEPVAPEDYD
;
A
#
# COMPACT_ATOMS: atom_id res chain seq x y z
N GLY A 1 2.32 15.03 7.81
CA GLY A 1 3.46 15.77 7.30
C GLY A 1 3.06 16.85 6.29
N ASN A 2 4.04 17.48 5.66
CA ASN A 2 3.85 18.61 4.72
C ASN A 2 2.98 18.26 3.50
N ILE A 3 2.99 17.00 3.04
CA ILE A 3 2.15 16.53 1.92
C ILE A 3 0.66 16.64 2.25
N ALA A 4 0.26 16.31 3.47
CA ALA A 4 -1.14 16.43 3.88
C ALA A 4 -1.63 17.89 3.87
N LEU A 5 -0.78 18.84 4.25
CA LEU A 5 -1.09 20.27 4.18
C LEU A 5 -1.22 20.77 2.74
N ALA A 6 -0.35 20.28 1.84
CA ALA A 6 -0.44 20.61 0.42
C ALA A 6 -1.73 20.05 -0.21
N ASN A 7 -2.09 18.79 0.07
CA ASN A 7 -3.34 18.20 -0.39
C ASN A 7 -4.56 18.96 0.17
N LYS A 8 -4.53 19.35 1.45
CA LYS A 8 -5.58 20.19 2.06
C LYS A 8 -5.74 21.51 1.27
N TYR A 9 -4.63 22.18 0.98
CA TYR A 9 -4.67 23.42 0.20
C TYR A 9 -5.29 23.23 -1.18
N ILE A 10 -4.90 22.17 -1.90
CA ILE A 10 -5.48 21.86 -3.22
C ILE A 10 -6.98 21.61 -3.09
N VAL A 11 -7.43 20.85 -2.10
CA VAL A 11 -8.86 20.62 -1.88
C VAL A 11 -9.59 21.93 -1.61
N GLU A 12 -9.13 22.75 -0.68
CA GLU A 12 -9.83 23.96 -0.23
C GLU A 12 -9.79 25.10 -1.24
N LYS A 13 -8.67 25.26 -1.98
CA LYS A 13 -8.45 26.43 -2.82
C LYS A 13 -8.64 26.17 -4.32
N VAL A 14 -8.52 24.91 -4.74
CA VAL A 14 -8.62 24.56 -6.17
C VAL A 14 -9.86 23.73 -6.45
N ILE A 15 -10.12 22.67 -5.68
CA ILE A 15 -11.22 21.74 -5.95
C ILE A 15 -12.54 22.26 -5.40
N GLN A 16 -12.57 22.76 -4.17
CA GLN A 16 -13.80 23.22 -3.52
C GLN A 16 -14.60 24.24 -4.35
N PRO A 17 -14.00 25.27 -4.97
CA PRO A 17 -14.73 26.20 -5.81
C PRO A 17 -15.44 25.56 -7.03
N LEU A 18 -14.95 24.41 -7.46
CA LEU A 18 -15.50 23.68 -8.61
C LEU A 18 -16.66 22.75 -8.24
N VAL A 19 -16.68 22.28 -6.99
CA VAL A 19 -17.61 21.23 -6.55
C VAL A 19 -18.74 21.76 -5.66
N ILE A 20 -18.57 22.92 -5.04
CA ILE A 20 -19.63 23.55 -4.24
C ILE A 20 -20.80 23.92 -5.15
N GLY A 21 -21.99 23.44 -4.77
CA GLY A 21 -23.24 23.63 -5.53
C GLY A 21 -23.51 22.55 -6.58
N GLU A 22 -22.57 21.66 -6.84
CA GLU A 22 -22.82 20.49 -7.70
C GLU A 22 -23.67 19.43 -6.95
N ASP A 23 -24.44 18.66 -7.70
CA ASP A 23 -25.12 17.48 -7.14
C ASP A 23 -24.07 16.37 -6.89
N PRO A 24 -23.85 15.97 -5.63
CA PRO A 24 -22.85 14.96 -5.29
C PRO A 24 -23.13 13.57 -5.88
N LEU A 25 -24.36 13.33 -6.37
CA LEU A 25 -24.69 12.07 -7.06
C LEU A 25 -24.12 12.03 -8.49
N ASN A 26 -23.80 13.17 -9.07
CA ASN A 26 -23.12 13.27 -10.37
C ASN A 26 -21.59 13.13 -10.21
N LYS A 27 -21.15 12.17 -9.41
CA LYS A 27 -19.75 11.99 -9.03
C LYS A 27 -18.78 11.88 -10.22
N GLU A 28 -19.18 11.17 -11.30
CA GLU A 28 -18.36 11.04 -12.50
C GLU A 28 -18.17 12.40 -13.20
N HIS A 29 -19.23 13.19 -13.31
CA HIS A 29 -19.15 14.55 -13.86
C HIS A 29 -18.20 15.42 -13.01
N ILE A 30 -18.32 15.37 -11.69
CA ILE A 30 -17.44 16.10 -10.76
C ILE A 30 -15.99 15.66 -10.93
N TRP A 31 -15.75 14.35 -10.99
CA TRP A 31 -14.42 13.80 -11.19
C TRP A 31 -13.78 14.30 -12.49
N GLN A 32 -14.51 14.17 -13.61
CA GLN A 32 -14.04 14.63 -14.93
C GLN A 32 -13.76 16.14 -14.96
N LYS A 33 -14.62 16.93 -14.35
CA LYS A 33 -14.47 18.39 -14.26
C LYS A 33 -13.18 18.77 -13.53
N VAL A 34 -12.94 18.17 -12.38
CA VAL A 34 -11.73 18.42 -11.56
C VAL A 34 -10.47 17.85 -12.22
N TYR A 35 -10.53 16.61 -12.75
CA TYR A 35 -9.41 15.99 -13.44
C TYR A 35 -8.94 16.81 -14.63
N ASN A 36 -9.88 17.29 -15.48
CA ASN A 36 -9.55 18.08 -16.66
C ASN A 36 -8.85 19.39 -16.32
N LEU A 37 -9.17 19.99 -15.17
CA LEU A 37 -8.44 21.16 -14.69
C LEU A 37 -7.04 20.82 -14.17
N LEU A 38 -6.90 19.70 -13.46
CA LEU A 38 -5.67 19.36 -12.75
C LEU A 38 -4.64 18.62 -13.61
N ARG A 39 -5.05 17.95 -14.69
CA ARG A 39 -4.19 17.05 -15.48
C ARG A 39 -2.92 17.70 -16.02
N ASP A 40 -2.97 18.98 -16.38
CA ASP A 40 -1.81 19.71 -16.88
C ASP A 40 -0.81 20.09 -15.77
N SER A 41 -1.27 20.05 -14.51
CA SER A 41 -0.42 20.24 -13.32
C SER A 41 0.16 18.94 -12.77
N GLY A 42 -0.15 17.80 -13.39
CA GLY A 42 0.35 16.48 -13.04
C GLY A 42 -0.73 15.42 -12.96
N GLN A 43 -0.54 14.35 -13.71
CA GLN A 43 -1.45 13.18 -13.74
C GLN A 43 -1.18 12.19 -12.59
N LYS A 44 -0.19 12.47 -11.76
CA LYS A 44 0.24 11.69 -10.60
C LYS A 44 0.54 12.65 -9.43
N GLY A 45 0.73 12.10 -8.25
CA GLY A 45 1.16 12.88 -7.08
C GLY A 45 0.02 13.70 -6.44
N MET A 46 0.36 14.85 -5.87
CA MET A 46 -0.54 15.62 -5.01
C MET A 46 -1.89 16.03 -5.64
N PRO A 47 -1.96 16.47 -6.91
CA PRO A 47 -3.26 16.83 -7.51
C PRO A 47 -4.22 15.65 -7.54
N ILE A 48 -3.75 14.48 -7.93
CA ILE A 48 -4.58 13.26 -7.99
C ILE A 48 -4.88 12.71 -6.59
N GLN A 49 -3.96 12.82 -5.64
CA GLN A 49 -4.24 12.45 -4.24
C GLN A 49 -5.36 13.32 -3.65
N ALA A 50 -5.35 14.62 -3.92
CA ALA A 50 -6.39 15.54 -3.48
C ALA A 50 -7.75 15.22 -4.14
N LEU A 51 -7.77 14.99 -5.45
CA LEU A 51 -8.97 14.55 -6.18
C LEU A 51 -9.50 13.22 -5.65
N SER A 52 -8.62 12.25 -5.41
CA SER A 52 -8.99 10.93 -4.85
C SER A 52 -9.69 11.08 -3.50
N GLY A 53 -9.22 11.97 -2.63
CA GLY A 53 -9.89 12.22 -1.34
C GLY A 53 -11.33 12.75 -1.51
N VAL A 54 -11.55 13.63 -2.48
CA VAL A 54 -12.90 14.15 -2.81
C VAL A 54 -13.76 13.03 -3.44
N ASP A 55 -13.22 12.25 -4.36
CA ASP A 55 -13.94 11.14 -5.00
C ASP A 55 -14.39 10.09 -3.99
N ILE A 56 -13.51 9.69 -3.05
CA ILE A 56 -13.87 8.78 -1.94
C ILE A 56 -15.03 9.34 -1.13
N ALA A 57 -15.02 10.64 -0.83
CA ALA A 57 -16.12 11.29 -0.10
C ALA A 57 -17.44 11.26 -0.88
N LEU A 58 -17.41 11.47 -2.20
CA LEU A 58 -18.59 11.37 -3.05
C LEU A 58 -19.16 9.94 -3.11
N TRP A 59 -18.29 8.92 -3.17
CA TRP A 59 -18.70 7.53 -3.08
C TRP A 59 -19.32 7.19 -1.72
N ASP A 60 -18.76 7.70 -0.62
CA ASP A 60 -19.32 7.53 0.72
C ASP A 60 -20.69 8.19 0.86
N MET A 61 -20.85 9.41 0.33
CA MET A 61 -22.16 10.11 0.27
C MET A 61 -23.20 9.31 -0.52
N LEU A 62 -22.82 8.76 -1.68
CA LEU A 62 -23.71 7.93 -2.50
C LEU A 62 -24.14 6.67 -1.74
N GLY A 63 -23.18 5.97 -1.10
CA GLY A 63 -23.45 4.79 -0.30
C GLY A 63 -24.43 5.07 0.83
N LYS A 64 -24.22 6.14 1.56
CA LYS A 64 -25.12 6.60 2.64
C LYS A 64 -26.51 6.98 2.10
N LYS A 65 -26.58 7.70 0.99
CA LYS A 65 -27.83 8.13 0.35
C LYS A 65 -28.67 6.95 -0.11
N THR A 66 -28.03 5.93 -0.68
CA THR A 66 -28.71 4.74 -1.22
C THR A 66 -28.83 3.61 -0.17
N ASN A 67 -28.27 3.80 1.02
CA ASN A 67 -28.14 2.75 2.05
C ASN A 67 -27.53 1.45 1.49
N SER A 68 -26.48 1.60 0.68
CA SER A 68 -25.83 0.50 -0.03
C SER A 68 -24.33 0.51 0.26
N PRO A 69 -23.73 -0.65 0.54
CA PRO A 69 -22.29 -0.74 0.70
C PRO A 69 -21.59 -0.49 -0.64
N LEU A 70 -20.37 0.02 -0.57
CA LEU A 70 -19.60 0.43 -1.75
C LEU A 70 -19.46 -0.70 -2.79
N TYR A 71 -19.23 -1.94 -2.36
CA TYR A 71 -19.07 -3.06 -3.29
C TYR A 71 -20.31 -3.28 -4.18
N GLN A 72 -21.52 -2.99 -3.69
CA GLN A 72 -22.74 -3.06 -4.50
C GLN A 72 -22.79 -1.95 -5.55
N LEU A 73 -22.31 -0.75 -5.18
CA LEU A 73 -22.31 0.40 -6.08
C LEU A 73 -21.28 0.27 -7.21
N VAL A 74 -20.19 -0.48 -6.99
CA VAL A 74 -19.12 -0.67 -7.99
C VAL A 74 -19.23 -1.96 -8.79
N GLY A 75 -20.36 -2.65 -8.73
CA GLY A 75 -20.60 -3.81 -9.59
C GLY A 75 -21.04 -5.09 -8.88
N GLY A 76 -21.14 -5.07 -7.55
CA GLY A 76 -21.65 -6.19 -6.77
C GLY A 76 -20.58 -7.09 -6.18
N LYS A 77 -21.04 -8.14 -5.54
CA LYS A 77 -20.20 -9.08 -4.80
C LYS A 77 -19.70 -10.20 -5.72
N CYS A 78 -18.40 -10.30 -5.88
CA CYS A 78 -17.77 -11.38 -6.66
C CYS A 78 -17.32 -12.55 -5.80
N ASN A 79 -16.93 -12.30 -4.56
CA ASN A 79 -16.46 -13.31 -3.61
C ASN A 79 -17.14 -13.10 -2.25
N ASP A 80 -17.43 -14.21 -1.56
CA ASP A 80 -17.97 -14.15 -0.20
C ASP A 80 -16.91 -13.78 0.82
N ASP A 81 -15.72 -14.34 0.66
CA ASP A 81 -14.58 -14.13 1.53
C ASP A 81 -13.37 -13.63 0.74
N VAL A 82 -12.66 -12.67 1.28
CA VAL A 82 -11.40 -12.14 0.73
C VAL A 82 -10.26 -12.55 1.66
N PRO A 83 -9.30 -13.36 1.20
CA PRO A 83 -8.12 -13.70 1.99
C PRO A 83 -7.33 -12.45 2.37
N VAL A 84 -6.94 -12.35 3.64
CA VAL A 84 -6.14 -11.25 4.16
C VAL A 84 -4.84 -11.76 4.73
N TYR A 85 -3.83 -10.89 4.77
CA TYR A 85 -2.55 -11.18 5.41
C TYR A 85 -2.31 -10.25 6.61
N GLY A 86 -1.53 -10.73 7.57
CA GLY A 86 -1.05 -9.89 8.67
C GLY A 86 0.05 -8.95 8.17
N TYR A 87 0.04 -7.73 8.64
CA TYR A 87 1.02 -6.71 8.32
C TYR A 87 1.69 -6.20 9.59
N GLY A 88 3.00 -6.01 9.52
CA GLY A 88 3.81 -5.53 10.64
C GLY A 88 5.29 -5.55 10.29
N MET A 89 6.14 -5.79 11.30
CA MET A 89 7.60 -5.89 11.13
C MET A 89 8.16 -4.67 10.39
N MET A 90 7.85 -3.49 10.93
CA MET A 90 8.30 -2.20 10.38
C MET A 90 9.77 -1.96 10.72
N LEU A 91 10.54 -1.51 9.72
CA LEU A 91 11.93 -1.13 9.94
C LEU A 91 12.03 0.03 10.94
N GLN A 92 12.99 -0.09 11.84
CA GLN A 92 13.34 0.91 12.84
C GLN A 92 14.80 1.29 12.66
N LYS A 93 15.23 2.38 13.29
CA LYS A 93 16.65 2.79 13.32
C LYS A 93 17.46 1.88 14.26
N LYS A 94 17.64 0.63 13.87
CA LYS A 94 18.31 -0.43 14.59
C LYS A 94 19.13 -1.27 13.63
N SER A 95 20.15 -1.95 14.14
CA SER A 95 20.90 -2.95 13.39
C SER A 95 20.03 -4.18 13.07
N VAL A 96 20.40 -4.95 12.05
CA VAL A 96 19.70 -6.18 11.72
C VAL A 96 19.65 -7.17 12.88
N ASP A 97 20.71 -7.24 13.69
CA ASP A 97 20.77 -8.15 14.84
C ASP A 97 19.80 -7.76 15.97
N GLU A 98 19.51 -6.47 16.11
CA GLU A 98 18.49 -5.97 17.03
C GLU A 98 17.07 -6.14 16.48
N LEU A 99 16.90 -6.09 15.15
CA LEU A 99 15.59 -6.27 14.51
C LEU A 99 15.15 -7.73 14.46
N ILE A 100 16.07 -8.68 14.30
CA ILE A 100 15.75 -10.10 14.19
C ILE A 100 14.81 -10.58 15.32
N PRO A 101 15.15 -10.44 16.61
CA PRO A 101 14.28 -10.93 17.69
C PRO A 101 12.92 -10.21 17.71
N LEU A 102 12.85 -8.93 17.36
CA LEU A 102 11.61 -8.18 17.31
C LEU A 102 10.70 -8.69 16.19
N PHE A 103 11.25 -8.90 15.00
CA PHE A 103 10.51 -9.39 13.85
C PHE A 103 10.04 -10.84 14.04
N GLN A 104 10.88 -11.68 14.64
CA GLN A 104 10.50 -13.07 14.95
C GLN A 104 9.34 -13.12 15.95
N GLU A 105 9.35 -12.27 16.97
CA GLU A 105 8.28 -12.22 17.97
C GLU A 105 6.97 -11.71 17.32
N GLU A 106 7.04 -10.64 16.56
CA GLU A 106 5.87 -10.08 15.86
C GLU A 106 5.30 -11.07 14.83
N ALA A 107 6.16 -11.77 14.09
CA ALA A 107 5.74 -12.81 13.16
C ALA A 107 5.00 -13.97 13.85
N LYS A 108 5.48 -14.42 15.02
CA LYS A 108 4.80 -15.43 15.84
C LYS A 108 3.43 -14.93 16.32
N GLN A 109 3.33 -13.66 16.73
CA GLN A 109 2.07 -13.05 17.16
C GLN A 109 1.07 -12.95 15.99
N ILE A 110 1.52 -12.58 14.78
CA ILE A 110 0.67 -12.58 13.59
C ILE A 110 0.16 -14.00 13.29
N LYS A 111 1.07 -14.99 13.33
CA LYS A 111 0.72 -16.40 13.12
C LYS A 111 -0.30 -16.91 14.15
N SER A 112 -0.15 -16.54 15.42
CA SER A 112 -1.07 -16.94 16.50
C SER A 112 -2.50 -16.37 16.34
N LYS A 113 -2.67 -15.26 15.60
CA LYS A 113 -3.98 -14.67 15.26
C LYS A 113 -4.67 -15.36 14.08
N ASN A 114 -4.20 -16.53 13.67
CA ASN A 114 -4.75 -17.36 12.60
C ASN A 114 -4.68 -16.77 11.19
N PHE A 115 -3.85 -15.76 10.95
CA PHE A 115 -3.49 -15.36 9.59
C PHE A 115 -2.80 -16.53 8.87
N LYS A 116 -2.97 -16.60 7.55
CA LYS A 116 -2.33 -17.61 6.68
C LYS A 116 -1.16 -17.04 5.89
N ALA A 117 -0.97 -15.75 5.97
CA ALA A 117 0.09 -15.02 5.30
C ALA A 117 0.48 -13.78 6.11
N MET A 118 1.69 -13.28 5.90
CA MET A 118 2.15 -12.01 6.48
C MET A 118 3.12 -11.30 5.54
N LYS A 119 3.23 -9.98 5.70
CA LYS A 119 4.17 -9.14 4.98
C LYS A 119 5.09 -8.41 5.95
N MET A 120 6.39 -8.43 5.69
CA MET A 120 7.41 -7.70 6.44
C MET A 120 8.09 -6.64 5.58
N LYS A 121 8.61 -5.60 6.21
CA LYS A 121 9.42 -4.58 5.55
C LYS A 121 10.89 -5.00 5.47
N VAL A 122 11.49 -4.67 4.33
CA VAL A 122 12.92 -4.81 4.05
C VAL A 122 13.45 -3.51 3.45
N GLY A 123 14.76 -3.38 3.23
CA GLY A 123 15.37 -2.16 2.67
C GLY A 123 16.52 -1.62 3.52
N LEU A 124 17.13 -2.45 4.36
CA LEU A 124 18.35 -2.12 5.11
C LEU A 124 19.60 -2.24 4.24
N GLY A 125 19.55 -3.16 3.27
CA GLY A 125 20.63 -3.57 2.40
C GLY A 125 20.51 -5.05 2.05
N SER A 126 20.98 -5.43 0.86
CA SER A 126 20.70 -6.75 0.28
C SER A 126 21.11 -7.94 1.15
N LYS A 127 22.22 -7.83 1.88
CA LYS A 127 22.71 -8.91 2.75
C LYS A 127 21.99 -8.93 4.10
N GLU A 128 21.78 -7.77 4.69
CA GLU A 128 21.07 -7.56 5.95
C GLU A 128 19.63 -8.04 5.83
N ASP A 129 18.99 -7.71 4.73
CA ASP A 129 17.61 -8.09 4.47
C ASP A 129 17.46 -9.61 4.30
N LEU A 130 18.33 -10.27 3.54
CA LEU A 130 18.30 -11.73 3.43
C LEU A 130 18.52 -12.42 4.79
N LYS A 131 19.40 -11.89 5.64
CA LYS A 131 19.61 -12.38 7.00
C LYS A 131 18.34 -12.23 7.85
N LEU A 132 17.68 -11.07 7.77
CA LEU A 132 16.46 -10.79 8.50
C LEU A 132 15.29 -11.68 8.03
N ILE A 133 15.12 -11.81 6.71
CA ILE A 133 14.06 -12.64 6.09
C ILE A 133 14.27 -14.12 6.47
N GLN A 134 15.49 -14.63 6.38
CA GLN A 134 15.83 -15.99 6.77
C GLN A 134 15.47 -16.26 8.24
N ALA A 135 15.77 -15.31 9.13
CA ALA A 135 15.46 -15.46 10.56
C ALA A 135 13.94 -15.50 10.80
N VAL A 136 13.17 -14.66 10.12
CA VAL A 136 11.70 -14.67 10.20
C VAL A 136 11.15 -15.97 9.61
N ARG A 137 11.61 -16.41 8.42
CA ARG A 137 11.21 -17.67 7.78
C ARG A 137 11.42 -18.85 8.72
N ASN A 138 12.58 -18.92 9.38
CA ASN A 138 12.87 -19.99 10.33
C ASN A 138 11.90 -20.00 11.53
N SER A 139 11.41 -18.84 11.95
CA SER A 139 10.50 -18.74 13.10
C SER A 139 9.04 -19.11 12.80
N ILE A 140 8.60 -18.96 11.54
CA ILE A 140 7.21 -19.22 11.14
C ILE A 140 7.03 -20.55 10.38
N GLY A 141 8.12 -21.15 9.90
CA GLY A 141 8.11 -22.39 9.12
C GLY A 141 7.87 -22.17 7.63
N LYS A 142 8.03 -23.23 6.82
CA LYS A 142 8.00 -23.17 5.35
C LYS A 142 6.58 -22.98 4.79
N ASP A 143 5.59 -23.57 5.44
CA ASP A 143 4.20 -23.59 4.93
C ASP A 143 3.46 -22.28 5.09
N PHE A 144 4.03 -21.32 5.82
CA PHE A 144 3.40 -20.02 6.05
C PHE A 144 3.81 -19.03 4.94
N LYS A 145 2.83 -18.41 4.28
CA LYS A 145 3.09 -17.44 3.20
C LYS A 145 3.73 -16.19 3.76
N LEU A 146 5.00 -15.95 3.41
CA LEU A 146 5.75 -14.75 3.77
C LEU A 146 5.95 -13.89 2.52
N MET A 147 5.67 -12.59 2.66
CA MET A 147 5.85 -11.57 1.65
C MET A 147 6.82 -10.52 2.15
N VAL A 148 7.56 -9.89 1.25
CA VAL A 148 8.48 -8.81 1.59
C VAL A 148 8.18 -7.55 0.75
N ASP A 149 8.37 -6.40 1.38
CA ASP A 149 8.12 -5.10 0.75
C ASP A 149 9.33 -4.19 0.99
N ALA A 150 10.01 -3.85 -0.10
CA ALA A 150 11.24 -3.06 -0.08
C ALA A 150 11.01 -1.55 -0.15
N ASN A 151 9.82 -1.08 -0.46
CA ASN A 151 9.51 0.35 -0.63
C ASN A 151 10.57 1.08 -1.47
N HIS A 152 10.90 0.53 -2.63
CA HIS A 152 11.83 1.10 -3.61
C HIS A 152 13.29 1.20 -3.12
N ALA A 153 13.70 0.37 -2.14
CA ALA A 153 15.00 0.51 -1.49
C ALA A 153 16.19 0.06 -2.36
N TYR A 154 15.97 -0.73 -3.40
CA TYR A 154 17.05 -1.32 -4.19
C TYR A 154 17.20 -0.67 -5.56
N ASN A 155 18.41 -0.78 -6.11
CA ASN A 155 18.65 -0.70 -7.54
C ASN A 155 18.45 -2.08 -8.19
N LEU A 156 18.42 -2.15 -9.53
CA LEU A 156 18.21 -3.39 -10.27
C LEU A 156 19.16 -4.52 -9.83
N LYS A 157 20.46 -4.22 -9.64
CA LYS A 157 21.46 -5.23 -9.26
C LYS A 157 21.17 -5.85 -7.90
N ASP A 158 20.86 -5.01 -6.90
CA ASP A 158 20.54 -5.46 -5.56
C ASP A 158 19.18 -6.18 -5.54
N ALA A 159 18.19 -5.69 -6.29
CA ALA A 159 16.89 -6.34 -6.42
C ALA A 159 17.02 -7.77 -7.00
N LEU A 160 17.82 -7.96 -8.04
CA LEU A 160 18.11 -9.28 -8.63
C LEU A 160 18.86 -10.20 -7.65
N TYR A 161 19.79 -9.65 -6.88
CA TYR A 161 20.50 -10.41 -5.86
C TYR A 161 19.58 -10.86 -4.75
N VAL A 162 18.78 -9.95 -4.22
CA VAL A 162 17.78 -10.26 -3.19
C VAL A 162 16.74 -11.25 -3.74
N GLY A 163 16.22 -11.03 -4.95
CA GLY A 163 15.23 -11.90 -5.59
C GLY A 163 15.66 -13.37 -5.65
N LYS A 164 16.93 -13.65 -5.99
CA LYS A 164 17.47 -15.02 -5.95
C LYS A 164 17.42 -15.63 -4.56
N GLY A 165 17.79 -14.87 -3.53
CA GLY A 165 17.69 -15.36 -2.15
C GLY A 165 16.25 -15.54 -1.68
N LEU A 166 15.31 -14.75 -2.20
CA LEU A 166 13.88 -14.90 -1.91
C LEU A 166 13.30 -16.20 -2.49
N ASP A 167 13.74 -16.63 -3.68
CA ASP A 167 13.35 -17.91 -4.28
C ASP A 167 13.79 -19.09 -3.38
N GLU A 168 15.01 -19.04 -2.85
CA GLU A 168 15.53 -20.09 -1.92
C GLU A 168 14.75 -20.13 -0.60
N LEU A 169 14.15 -19.00 -0.20
CA LEU A 169 13.38 -18.86 1.03
C LEU A 169 11.86 -19.05 0.81
N ASP A 170 11.43 -19.41 -0.38
CA ASP A 170 10.01 -19.59 -0.75
C ASP A 170 9.17 -18.35 -0.36
N ILE A 171 9.62 -17.17 -0.78
CA ILE A 171 8.90 -15.92 -0.53
C ILE A 171 7.80 -15.76 -1.57
N TYR A 172 6.57 -15.50 -1.09
CA TYR A 172 5.36 -15.50 -1.91
C TYR A 172 5.29 -14.34 -2.90
N TRP A 173 5.74 -13.14 -2.51
CA TRP A 173 5.97 -12.01 -3.42
C TRP A 173 7.01 -11.03 -2.90
N PHE A 174 7.60 -10.28 -3.83
CA PHE A 174 8.56 -9.21 -3.61
C PHE A 174 7.94 -7.88 -4.08
N GLU A 175 7.53 -7.04 -3.14
CA GLU A 175 6.81 -5.78 -3.39
C GLU A 175 7.79 -4.62 -3.51
N GLU A 176 7.58 -3.79 -4.54
CA GLU A 176 8.31 -2.53 -4.78
C GLU A 176 9.84 -2.67 -4.64
N PRO A 177 10.50 -3.59 -5.37
CA PRO A 177 11.94 -3.77 -5.22
C PRO A 177 12.75 -2.55 -5.68
N VAL A 178 12.35 -1.90 -6.77
CA VAL A 178 13.03 -0.77 -7.42
C VAL A 178 12.12 0.47 -7.48
N ALA A 179 12.66 1.61 -7.92
CA ALA A 179 11.90 2.84 -8.09
C ALA A 179 10.70 2.66 -9.03
N PRO A 180 9.56 3.37 -8.80
CA PRO A 180 8.35 3.21 -9.62
C PRO A 180 8.53 3.55 -11.11
N GLU A 181 9.58 4.28 -11.45
CA GLU A 181 9.93 4.67 -12.82
C GLU A 181 10.78 3.62 -13.55
N ASP A 182 11.33 2.67 -12.82
CA ASP A 182 12.23 1.63 -13.31
C ASP A 182 11.39 0.39 -13.71
N TYR A 183 10.85 0.42 -14.93
CA TYR A 183 9.99 -0.66 -15.46
C TYR A 183 10.75 -1.70 -16.28
N ASP A 184 11.98 -1.37 -16.71
CA ASP A 184 12.81 -2.20 -17.60
C ASP A 184 13.65 -3.17 -16.80
#